data_559cbab314d386ee71978c0ef543a442
#
_entry.id   559cbab314d386ee71978c0ef543a442
#
_cell.length_a   1.000
_cell.length_b   1.000
_cell.length_c   1.000
_cell.angle_alpha   90.00
_cell.angle_beta   90.00
_cell.angle_gamma   90.00
#
_symmetry.space_group_name_H-M   'P 1'
#
loop_
_entity.id
_entity.type
_entity.pdbx_description
1 polymer ?
#
loop_
_entity_poly.entity_id
_entity_poly.type
_entity_poly.pdbx_seq_one_letter_code
_entity_poly.pdbx_strand_id
1 'polypeptide(L)'
;MEGYKKKFESIELEPCERVMIRELAVDYRKRLLEKYHVDSEKELRGEIQKWGTYEEVQQYFYLVTCNRLIKKIPEVPQEILEQGFLVETDNVVVGK
;
A
#
# COMPACT_ATOMS: atom_id res chain seq x y z
N MET A 1 -1.25 9.24 -22.36
CA MET A 1 -1.25 8.06 -21.49
C MET A 1 0.13 7.45 -21.29
N GLU A 2 0.87 7.24 -22.37
CA GLU A 2 2.22 6.67 -22.26
C GLU A 2 3.19 7.55 -21.47
N GLY A 3 3.15 8.87 -21.68
CA GLY A 3 3.98 9.80 -20.91
C GLY A 3 3.67 9.81 -19.43
N TYR A 4 2.40 9.69 -19.08
CA TYR A 4 1.94 9.59 -17.71
C TYR A 4 2.50 8.33 -17.04
N LYS A 5 2.40 7.20 -17.73
CA LYS A 5 2.89 5.92 -17.22
C LYS A 5 4.39 5.94 -17.00
N LYS A 6 5.16 6.46 -17.96
CA LYS A 6 6.61 6.59 -17.84
C LYS A 6 7.00 7.48 -16.66
N LYS A 7 6.26 8.57 -16.45
CA LYS A 7 6.53 9.50 -15.36
C LYS A 7 6.41 8.80 -14.01
N PHE A 8 5.37 7.98 -13.81
CA PHE A 8 5.19 7.25 -12.57
C PHE A 8 6.19 6.11 -12.41
N GLU A 9 6.55 5.43 -13.48
CA GLU A 9 7.53 4.35 -13.44
C GLU A 9 8.93 4.83 -13.05
N SER A 10 9.24 6.11 -13.28
CA SER A 10 10.56 6.68 -12.95
C SER A 10 10.67 7.17 -11.50
N ILE A 11 9.59 7.13 -10.73
CA ILE A 11 9.60 7.58 -9.34
C ILE A 11 10.27 6.51 -8.47
N GLU A 12 11.33 6.90 -7.79
CA GLU A 12 12.01 6.03 -6.83
C GLU A 12 11.55 6.39 -5.43
N LEU A 13 11.35 5.36 -4.62
CA LEU A 13 10.93 5.52 -3.24
C LEU A 13 12.08 5.20 -2.29
N GLU A 14 12.24 6.03 -1.28
CA GLU A 14 13.18 5.77 -0.20
C GLU A 14 12.67 4.59 0.66
N PRO A 15 13.57 3.90 1.38
CA PRO A 15 13.17 2.76 2.20
C PRO A 15 12.04 3.08 3.18
N CYS A 16 12.07 4.23 3.82
CA CYS A 16 11.03 4.62 4.77
C CYS A 16 9.68 4.84 4.08
N GLU A 17 9.71 5.40 2.87
CA GLU A 17 8.50 5.59 2.08
C GLU A 17 7.91 4.26 1.67
N ARG A 18 8.73 3.30 1.29
CA ARG A 18 8.29 1.95 0.93
C ARG A 18 7.62 1.25 2.10
N VAL A 19 8.23 1.36 3.28
CA VAL A 19 7.66 0.76 4.50
C VAL A 19 6.31 1.37 4.81
N MET A 20 6.21 2.69 4.75
CA MET A 20 4.96 3.39 5.03
C MET A 20 3.85 2.98 4.06
N ILE A 21 4.15 2.95 2.78
CA ILE A 21 3.17 2.55 1.76
C ILE A 21 2.73 1.11 2.00
N ARG A 22 3.66 0.22 2.27
CA ARG A 22 3.34 -1.18 2.54
C ARG A 22 2.47 -1.34 3.77
N GLU A 23 2.81 -0.67 4.86
CA GLU A 23 2.02 -0.73 6.09
C GLU A 23 0.62 -0.18 5.91
N LEU A 24 0.49 0.94 5.19
CA LEU A 24 -0.82 1.50 4.87
C LEU A 24 -1.65 0.54 4.03
N ALA A 25 -1.02 -0.13 3.06
CA ALA A 25 -1.71 -1.11 2.23
C ALA A 25 -2.18 -2.32 3.04
N VAL A 26 -1.31 -2.83 3.92
CA VAL A 26 -1.65 -3.97 4.79
C VAL A 26 -2.80 -3.60 5.74
N ASP A 27 -2.72 -2.43 6.35
CA ASP A 27 -3.75 -1.96 7.29
C ASP A 27 -5.09 -1.72 6.59
N TYR A 28 -5.07 -1.07 5.45
CA TYR A 28 -6.28 -0.81 4.67
C TYR A 28 -6.93 -2.11 4.21
N ARG A 29 -6.11 -3.06 3.73
CA ARG A 29 -6.58 -4.38 3.34
C ARG A 29 -7.30 -5.07 4.50
N LYS A 30 -6.67 -5.06 5.67
CA LYS A 30 -7.23 -5.66 6.87
C LYS A 30 -8.58 -5.04 7.22
N ARG A 31 -8.67 -3.72 7.20
CA ARG A 31 -9.92 -3.00 7.50
C ARG A 31 -11.04 -3.33 6.51
N LEU A 32 -10.71 -3.44 5.23
CA LEU A 32 -11.69 -3.80 4.22
C LEU A 32 -12.22 -5.22 4.43
N LEU A 33 -11.32 -6.17 4.67
CA LEU A 33 -11.73 -7.55 4.90
C LEU A 33 -12.59 -7.69 6.15
N GLU A 34 -12.24 -6.98 7.21
CA GLU A 34 -13.03 -6.97 8.45
C GLU A 34 -14.41 -6.32 8.23
N LYS A 35 -14.45 -5.22 7.48
CA LYS A 35 -15.70 -4.51 7.20
C LYS A 35 -16.72 -5.42 6.52
N TYR A 36 -16.27 -6.25 5.60
CA TYR A 36 -17.15 -7.14 4.84
C TYR A 36 -17.20 -8.56 5.41
N HIS A 37 -16.51 -8.82 6.53
CA HIS A 37 -16.50 -10.12 7.18
C HIS A 37 -16.05 -11.25 6.24
N VAL A 38 -15.02 -10.98 5.46
CA VAL A 38 -14.42 -11.93 4.52
C VAL A 38 -12.94 -12.11 4.83
N ASP A 39 -12.37 -13.22 4.37
CA ASP A 39 -10.98 -13.55 4.64
C ASP A 39 -10.05 -13.32 3.45
N SER A 40 -10.61 -13.10 2.27
CA SER A 40 -9.80 -12.98 1.06
C SER A 40 -10.43 -12.04 0.04
N GLU A 41 -9.59 -11.59 -0.91
CA GLU A 41 -10.02 -10.80 -2.07
C GLU A 41 -11.09 -11.53 -2.89
N LYS A 42 -10.93 -12.84 -3.05
CA LYS A 42 -11.86 -13.66 -3.81
C LYS A 42 -13.24 -13.67 -3.16
N GLU A 43 -13.29 -13.79 -1.84
CA GLU A 43 -14.54 -13.76 -1.10
C GLU A 43 -15.21 -12.39 -1.19
N LEU A 44 -14.42 -11.32 -1.10
CA LEU A 44 -14.95 -9.96 -1.24
C LEU A 44 -15.54 -9.75 -2.63
N ARG A 45 -14.90 -10.27 -3.67
CA ARG A 45 -15.42 -10.18 -5.03
C ARG A 45 -16.81 -10.83 -5.14
N GLY A 46 -16.98 -12.00 -4.51
CA GLY A 46 -18.28 -12.67 -4.48
C GLY A 46 -19.36 -11.84 -3.79
N GLU A 47 -19.01 -11.22 -2.68
CA GLU A 47 -19.95 -10.36 -1.96
C GLU A 47 -20.32 -9.11 -2.75
N ILE A 48 -19.35 -8.46 -3.38
CA ILE A 48 -19.59 -7.25 -4.18
C ILE A 48 -20.53 -7.51 -5.36
N GLN A 49 -20.45 -8.68 -5.96
CA GLN A 49 -21.37 -9.05 -7.04
C GLN A 49 -22.81 -9.06 -6.59
N LYS A 50 -23.05 -9.33 -5.32
CA LYS A 50 -24.40 -9.29 -4.73
C LYS A 50 -24.86 -7.86 -4.46
N TRP A 51 -23.94 -6.99 -4.05
CA TRP A 51 -24.29 -5.62 -3.65
C TRP A 51 -24.42 -4.67 -4.84
N GLY A 52 -23.44 -4.70 -5.72
CA GLY A 52 -23.52 -4.00 -7.01
C GLY A 52 -23.45 -2.48 -6.95
N THR A 53 -23.09 -1.85 -5.82
CA THR A 53 -22.94 -0.40 -5.77
C THR A 53 -21.56 0.02 -6.27
N TYR A 54 -21.49 1.23 -6.81
CA TYR A 54 -20.22 1.80 -7.31
C TYR A 54 -19.17 1.86 -6.18
N GLU A 55 -19.57 2.30 -5.01
CA GLU A 55 -18.67 2.41 -3.86
C GLU A 55 -18.07 1.06 -3.48
N GLU A 56 -18.88 0.01 -3.45
CA GLU A 56 -18.40 -1.33 -3.13
C GLU A 56 -17.42 -1.86 -4.15
N VAL A 57 -17.69 -1.63 -5.43
CA VAL A 57 -16.79 -2.00 -6.52
C VAL A 57 -15.47 -1.25 -6.39
N GLN A 58 -15.52 0.04 -6.06
CA GLN A 58 -14.33 0.85 -5.85
C GLN A 58 -13.48 0.31 -4.70
N GLN A 59 -14.12 -0.09 -3.59
CA GLN A 59 -13.43 -0.68 -2.45
C GLN A 59 -12.77 -2.01 -2.81
N TYR A 60 -13.41 -2.80 -3.66
CA TYR A 60 -12.79 -4.02 -4.17
C TYR A 60 -11.50 -3.72 -4.96
N PHE A 61 -11.54 -2.71 -5.83
CA PHE A 61 -10.35 -2.31 -6.59
C PHE A 61 -9.25 -1.78 -5.66
N TYR A 62 -9.60 -1.10 -4.59
CA TYR A 62 -8.63 -0.68 -3.59
C TYR A 62 -7.97 -1.88 -2.91
N LEU A 63 -8.75 -2.92 -2.60
CA LEU A 63 -8.21 -4.14 -2.02
C LEU A 63 -7.23 -4.83 -2.98
N VAL A 64 -7.59 -4.92 -4.24
CA VAL A 64 -6.71 -5.48 -5.28
C VAL A 64 -5.41 -4.67 -5.36
N THR A 65 -5.53 -3.34 -5.31
CA THR A 65 -4.37 -2.44 -5.33
C THR A 65 -3.48 -2.67 -4.12
N CYS A 66 -4.07 -2.82 -2.94
CA CYS A 66 -3.31 -3.12 -1.71
C CYS A 66 -2.53 -4.43 -1.86
N ASN A 67 -3.17 -5.48 -2.39
CA ASN A 67 -2.49 -6.75 -2.61
C ASN A 67 -1.33 -6.62 -3.59
N ARG A 68 -1.48 -5.82 -4.63
CA ARG A 68 -0.41 -5.55 -5.59
C ARG A 68 0.74 -4.79 -4.95
N LEU A 69 0.43 -3.77 -4.15
CA LEU A 69 1.46 -2.99 -3.45
C LEU A 69 2.24 -3.85 -2.47
N ILE A 70 1.56 -4.72 -1.73
CA ILE A 70 2.21 -5.63 -0.79
C ILE A 70 3.18 -6.56 -1.51
N LYS A 71 2.83 -7.01 -2.71
CA LYS A 71 3.72 -7.85 -3.51
C LYS A 71 4.89 -7.08 -4.12
N LYS A 72 4.62 -5.87 -4.61
CA LYS A 72 5.65 -5.05 -5.27
C LYS A 72 6.65 -4.46 -4.30
N ILE A 73 6.20 -4.15 -3.09
CA ILE A 73 7.04 -3.50 -2.08
C ILE A 73 7.31 -4.53 -1.00
N PRO A 74 8.40 -5.31 -1.13
CA PRO A 74 8.73 -6.33 -0.14
C PRO A 74 9.07 -5.69 1.19
N GLU A 75 8.93 -6.46 2.24
CA GLU A 75 9.28 -6.04 3.57
C GLU A 75 10.77 -5.67 3.62
N VAL A 76 11.07 -4.47 4.13
CA VAL A 76 12.44 -3.98 4.23
C VAL A 76 13.05 -4.51 5.52
N PRO A 77 14.26 -5.10 5.48
CA PRO A 77 14.93 -5.56 6.70
C PRO A 77 15.11 -4.42 7.69
N GLN A 78 14.94 -4.73 8.97
CA GLN A 78 15.04 -3.75 10.04
C GLN A 78 16.38 -3.00 10.03
N GLU A 79 17.45 -3.70 9.70
CA GLU A 79 18.78 -3.10 9.63
C GLU A 79 18.85 -1.94 8.62
N ILE A 80 18.22 -2.14 7.47
CA ILE A 80 18.17 -1.11 6.43
C ILE A 80 17.29 0.06 6.87
N LEU A 81 16.19 -0.24 7.55
CA LEU A 81 15.29 0.78 8.09
C LEU A 81 15.98 1.65 9.11
N GLU A 82 16.73 1.05 10.03
CA GLU A 82 17.47 1.78 11.04
C GLU A 82 18.48 2.74 10.42
N GLN A 83 19.17 2.30 9.38
CA GLN A 83 20.11 3.16 8.67
C GLN A 83 19.39 4.35 8.01
N GLY A 84 18.26 4.09 7.38
CA GLY A 84 17.46 5.14 6.76
C GLY A 84 16.91 6.14 7.78
N PHE A 85 16.41 5.65 8.88
CA PHE A 85 15.88 6.50 9.95
C PHE A 85 16.99 7.34 10.59
N LEU A 86 18.16 6.77 10.81
CA LEU A 86 19.27 7.51 11.37
C LEU A 86 19.67 8.68 10.47
N VAL A 87 19.75 8.45 9.17
CA VAL A 87 20.07 9.50 8.20
C VAL A 87 19.02 10.59 8.22
N GLU A 88 17.74 10.22 8.20
CA GLU A 88 16.64 11.19 8.24
C GLU A 88 16.59 11.95 9.55
N THR A 89 16.84 11.26 10.66
CA THR A 89 16.86 11.87 12.00
C THR A 89 18.00 12.88 12.10
N ASP A 90 19.16 12.54 11.58
CA ASP A 90 20.31 13.44 11.55
C ASP A 90 19.98 14.70 10.76
N ASN A 91 19.34 14.56 9.60
CA ASN A 91 18.91 15.69 8.79
C ASN A 91 17.91 16.59 9.52
N VAL A 92 16.98 15.98 10.23
CA VAL A 92 15.98 16.72 11.01
C VAL A 92 16.63 17.48 12.16
N VAL A 93 17.54 16.83 12.87
CA VAL A 93 18.26 17.45 13.99
C VAL A 93 19.12 18.61 13.51
N VAL A 94 19.83 18.42 12.41
CA VAL A 94 20.68 19.48 11.82
C VAL A 94 19.81 20.63 11.33
N GLY A 95 18.62 20.35 10.82
CA GLY A 95 17.70 21.36 10.33
C GLY A 95 17.10 22.26 11.42
N LYS A 96 17.25 21.89 12.65
CA LYS A 96 16.82 22.70 13.77
C LYS A 96 17.89 23.70 14.17
#